data_e1ce9cf2b30a300d7de8807a27004154
#
_entry.id   e1ce9cf2b30a300d7de8807a27004154
#
_cell.length_a   1.000
_cell.length_b   1.000
_cell.length_c   1.000
_cell.angle_alpha   90.00
_cell.angle_beta   90.00
_cell.angle_gamma   90.00
#
_symmetry.space_group_name_H-M   'P 1'
#
loop_
_entity.id
_entity.type
_entity.pdbx_description
1 polymer ?
#
loop_
_entity_poly.entity_id
_entity_poly.type
_entity_poly.pdbx_seq_one_letter_code
_entity_poly.pdbx_strand_id
1 'polypeptide(L)'
;MTAQTTQPASLPWLEKLVSIPTVSGSSNLELIELLEAEFGRYGYSGVRTYNEDGTRANLFITVPAADGTTRGGLVLSGHTDVVPVAGQDWASDPFTLRVEGTRAYGRGVCDMKGFIAVALWLLPRVAEAKLRVPLHFAFSYDEEIGCVGAPSLIEEFVARDLAPEYAIVGEPSSMRIIDAHKGAHRGRVTITGVPKHGSLATHGVNAVAAAGEFITFFTDMADEWEEEGPFDEAFIIPHSTGSVNLVNGGLQYNIVAEQAVLEYDVRTLPRVTTESFVERIDREISEVILPDLQARAARAEKLTGAEPGSLASRVGVKHELLAAVPGLGTEDDAPIVRLAHEWLGTNDAPQKVTYGTEAGQFQRAGVESIICGPGDIAQAHSPNEWIELEQLRECEGTFPIKRKGNNGKTISA
;
A
#
# COMPACT_ATOMS: atom_id res chain seq x y z
N MET A 1 -1.42 -36.95 25.32
CA MET A 1 -2.48 -35.99 25.67
C MET A 1 -2.28 -34.81 24.73
N THR A 2 -3.02 -34.75 23.64
CA THR A 2 -3.03 -33.60 22.74
C THR A 2 -3.69 -32.45 23.52
N ALA A 3 -2.91 -31.42 23.84
CA ALA A 3 -3.47 -30.19 24.35
C ALA A 3 -4.57 -29.73 23.37
N GLN A 4 -5.82 -29.67 23.83
CA GLN A 4 -6.87 -28.99 23.08
C GLN A 4 -6.41 -27.52 22.97
N THR A 5 -5.85 -27.16 21.83
CA THR A 5 -5.55 -25.78 21.50
C THR A 5 -6.87 -25.02 21.45
N THR A 6 -7.11 -24.18 22.44
CA THR A 6 -8.29 -23.31 22.49
C THR A 6 -8.29 -22.46 21.22
N GLN A 7 -9.41 -22.42 20.50
CA GLN A 7 -9.55 -21.57 19.29
C GLN A 7 -9.33 -20.09 19.68
N PRO A 8 -8.74 -19.26 18.76
CA PRO A 8 -8.65 -17.83 18.99
C PRO A 8 -10.03 -17.22 19.23
N ALA A 9 -10.13 -16.28 20.15
CA ALA A 9 -11.39 -15.66 20.47
C ALA A 9 -11.84 -14.65 19.39
N SER A 10 -10.94 -14.21 18.53
CA SER A 10 -11.23 -13.41 17.33
C SER A 10 -11.77 -14.22 16.15
N LEU A 11 -11.65 -15.56 16.16
CA LEU A 11 -12.05 -16.42 15.04
C LEU A 11 -13.49 -16.20 14.55
N PRO A 12 -14.52 -16.00 15.40
CA PRO A 12 -15.87 -15.69 14.93
C PRO A 12 -15.97 -14.37 14.16
N TRP A 13 -15.10 -13.39 14.48
CA TRP A 13 -15.01 -12.16 13.72
C TRP A 13 -14.35 -12.40 12.36
N LEU A 14 -13.29 -13.19 12.32
CA LEU A 14 -12.64 -13.56 11.07
C LEU A 14 -13.60 -14.25 10.11
N GLU A 15 -14.42 -15.18 10.61
CA GLU A 15 -15.46 -15.85 9.82
C GLU A 15 -16.43 -14.85 9.18
N LYS A 16 -16.93 -13.87 9.95
CA LYS A 16 -17.81 -12.82 9.43
C LYS A 16 -17.12 -11.93 8.39
N LEU A 17 -15.89 -11.52 8.66
CA LEU A 17 -15.15 -10.64 7.75
C LEU A 17 -14.82 -11.34 6.43
N VAL A 18 -14.43 -12.62 6.46
CA VAL A 18 -14.15 -13.42 5.27
C VAL A 18 -15.40 -13.62 4.42
N SER A 19 -16.57 -13.78 5.04
CA SER A 19 -17.83 -13.98 4.31
C SER A 19 -18.30 -12.77 3.50
N ILE A 20 -17.67 -11.60 3.68
CA ILE A 20 -17.95 -10.39 2.91
C ILE A 20 -16.85 -10.26 1.85
N PRO A 21 -17.10 -10.54 0.56
CA PRO A 21 -16.08 -10.45 -0.49
C PRO A 21 -15.82 -8.98 -0.84
N THR A 22 -14.70 -8.46 -0.37
CA THR A 22 -14.25 -7.08 -0.61
C THR A 22 -13.05 -7.08 -1.56
N VAL A 23 -13.21 -7.67 -2.74
CA VAL A 23 -12.13 -7.69 -3.74
C VAL A 23 -11.78 -6.25 -4.14
N SER A 24 -10.48 -5.93 -4.20
CA SER A 24 -9.98 -4.60 -4.56
C SER A 24 -10.64 -4.05 -5.83
N GLY A 25 -11.01 -2.78 -5.81
CA GLY A 25 -11.81 -2.15 -6.84
C GLY A 25 -13.33 -2.41 -6.76
N SER A 26 -13.78 -3.36 -5.93
CA SER A 26 -15.21 -3.59 -5.67
C SER A 26 -15.66 -2.86 -4.38
N SER A 27 -16.97 -2.79 -4.17
CA SER A 27 -17.51 -2.15 -2.96
C SER A 27 -17.09 -2.88 -1.68
N ASN A 28 -16.66 -2.11 -0.66
CA ASN A 28 -16.40 -2.59 0.70
C ASN A 28 -17.45 -2.11 1.70
N LEU A 29 -18.52 -1.46 1.25
CA LEU A 29 -19.47 -0.76 2.13
C LEU A 29 -20.17 -1.69 3.10
N GLU A 30 -20.48 -2.93 2.73
CA GLU A 30 -21.07 -3.93 3.63
C GLU A 30 -20.16 -4.23 4.83
N LEU A 31 -18.83 -4.33 4.57
CA LEU A 31 -17.85 -4.54 5.62
C LEU A 31 -17.73 -3.29 6.50
N ILE A 32 -17.71 -2.10 5.91
CA ILE A 32 -17.69 -0.82 6.66
C ILE A 32 -18.93 -0.70 7.55
N GLU A 33 -20.12 -1.05 7.07
CA GLU A 33 -21.35 -1.05 7.85
C GLU A 33 -21.29 -2.03 9.04
N LEU A 34 -20.70 -3.21 8.83
CA LEU A 34 -20.46 -4.17 9.91
C LEU A 34 -19.55 -3.58 11.00
N LEU A 35 -18.46 -2.95 10.59
CA LEU A 35 -17.50 -2.31 11.51
C LEU A 35 -18.19 -1.19 12.31
N GLU A 36 -18.88 -0.27 11.64
CA GLU A 36 -19.60 0.82 12.31
C GLU A 36 -20.66 0.32 13.29
N ALA A 37 -21.44 -0.68 12.89
CA ALA A 37 -22.45 -1.26 13.75
C ALA A 37 -21.84 -1.85 15.03
N GLU A 38 -20.68 -2.52 14.94
CA GLU A 38 -20.04 -3.09 16.11
C GLU A 38 -19.43 -2.01 17.01
N PHE A 39 -18.74 -1.02 16.47
CA PHE A 39 -18.25 0.12 17.26
C PHE A 39 -19.39 0.92 17.88
N GLY A 40 -20.48 1.09 17.14
CA GLY A 40 -21.71 1.76 17.63
C GLY A 40 -22.34 1.10 18.86
N ARG A 41 -22.20 -0.22 19.04
CA ARG A 41 -22.66 -0.94 20.24
C ARG A 41 -21.96 -0.48 21.52
N TYR A 42 -20.78 0.08 21.39
CA TYR A 42 -19.97 0.63 22.49
C TYR A 42 -20.04 2.16 22.56
N GLY A 43 -20.87 2.79 21.71
CA GLY A 43 -21.07 4.24 21.69
C GLY A 43 -20.01 5.01 20.91
N TYR A 44 -19.20 4.32 20.10
CA TYR A 44 -18.19 4.96 19.23
C TYR A 44 -18.77 5.16 17.83
N SER A 45 -18.61 6.35 17.28
CA SER A 45 -18.99 6.68 15.90
C SER A 45 -17.74 6.89 15.05
N GLY A 46 -17.81 6.40 13.83
CA GLY A 46 -16.74 6.58 12.84
C GLY A 46 -17.00 7.72 11.87
N VAL A 47 -15.98 8.03 11.09
CA VAL A 47 -16.04 8.93 9.96
C VAL A 47 -15.65 8.16 8.73
N ARG A 48 -16.46 8.26 7.67
CA ARG A 48 -16.18 7.67 6.38
C ARG A 48 -15.58 8.70 5.44
N THR A 49 -14.53 8.31 4.71
CA THR A 49 -14.07 9.01 3.52
C THR A 49 -14.29 8.11 2.31
N TYR A 50 -14.94 8.64 1.28
CA TYR A 50 -15.35 7.86 0.13
C TYR A 50 -14.39 8.06 -1.05
N ASN A 51 -14.28 7.04 -1.89
CA ASN A 51 -13.71 7.20 -3.22
C ASN A 51 -14.62 8.09 -4.10
N GLU A 52 -14.14 8.44 -5.30
CA GLU A 52 -14.81 9.41 -6.18
C GLU A 52 -16.25 9.02 -6.56
N ASP A 53 -16.51 7.74 -6.77
CA ASP A 53 -17.84 7.24 -7.16
C ASP A 53 -18.74 6.82 -5.98
N GLY A 54 -18.23 6.92 -4.74
CA GLY A 54 -18.99 6.59 -3.52
C GLY A 54 -19.22 5.10 -3.29
N THR A 55 -18.56 4.22 -4.04
CA THR A 55 -18.74 2.77 -3.93
C THR A 55 -17.84 2.10 -2.89
N ARG A 56 -16.80 2.80 -2.44
CA ARG A 56 -15.83 2.35 -1.44
C ARG A 56 -15.62 3.43 -0.40
N ALA A 57 -15.33 3.02 0.82
CA ALA A 57 -15.08 3.96 1.91
C ALA A 57 -13.98 3.47 2.83
N ASN A 58 -13.19 4.41 3.33
CA ASN A 58 -12.45 4.22 4.57
C ASN A 58 -13.36 4.45 5.76
N LEU A 59 -12.94 3.94 6.91
CA LEU A 59 -13.57 4.21 8.19
C LEU A 59 -12.50 4.56 9.22
N PHE A 60 -12.64 5.71 9.85
CA PHE A 60 -11.79 6.13 10.96
C PHE A 60 -12.60 6.32 12.23
N ILE A 61 -12.19 5.68 13.33
CA ILE A 61 -12.90 5.70 14.60
C ILE A 61 -11.93 6.05 15.70
N THR A 62 -12.33 6.96 16.59
CA THR A 62 -11.57 7.34 17.78
C THR A 62 -12.27 6.88 19.04
N VAL A 63 -11.55 6.10 19.85
CA VAL A 63 -11.91 5.83 21.24
C VAL A 63 -11.15 6.81 22.10
N PRO A 64 -11.80 7.77 22.79
CA PRO A 64 -11.10 8.78 23.55
C PRO A 64 -10.42 8.19 24.78
N ALA A 65 -9.40 8.90 25.27
CA ALA A 65 -8.81 8.62 26.57
C ALA A 65 -9.84 8.84 27.71
N ALA A 66 -9.53 8.37 28.91
CA ALA A 66 -10.44 8.42 30.05
C ALA A 66 -10.80 9.86 30.50
N ASP A 67 -10.00 10.84 30.15
CA ASP A 67 -10.25 12.27 30.37
C ASP A 67 -11.01 12.96 29.24
N GLY A 68 -11.38 12.22 28.20
CA GLY A 68 -12.07 12.69 27.00
C GLY A 68 -11.16 13.18 25.88
N THR A 69 -9.85 13.13 26.04
CA THR A 69 -8.87 13.52 25.01
C THR A 69 -9.01 12.61 23.78
N THR A 70 -9.01 13.22 22.60
CA THR A 70 -9.04 12.52 21.28
C THR A 70 -7.78 12.75 20.46
N ARG A 71 -6.90 13.64 20.91
CA ARG A 71 -5.66 14.01 20.22
C ARG A 71 -4.49 13.19 20.73
N GLY A 72 -3.59 12.78 19.84
CA GLY A 72 -2.45 11.91 20.17
C GLY A 72 -2.80 10.43 20.12
N GLY A 73 -2.03 9.60 20.79
CA GLY A 73 -2.28 8.17 20.97
C GLY A 73 -1.86 7.29 19.79
N LEU A 74 -2.50 6.12 19.69
CA LEU A 74 -2.12 5.02 18.80
C LEU A 74 -3.20 4.76 17.75
N VAL A 75 -2.79 4.55 16.50
CA VAL A 75 -3.63 4.02 15.42
C VAL A 75 -3.38 2.52 15.27
N LEU A 76 -4.44 1.74 15.20
CA LEU A 76 -4.45 0.38 14.67
C LEU A 76 -5.03 0.42 13.27
N SER A 77 -4.20 0.16 12.26
CA SER A 77 -4.58 0.27 10.84
C SER A 77 -4.65 -1.08 10.17
N GLY A 78 -5.66 -1.25 9.32
CA GLY A 78 -5.80 -2.43 8.46
C GLY A 78 -6.69 -2.16 7.26
N HIS A 79 -6.26 -2.67 6.09
CA HIS A 79 -7.06 -2.57 4.89
C HIS A 79 -8.22 -3.60 4.86
N THR A 80 -9.30 -3.22 4.23
CA THR A 80 -10.53 -4.01 4.17
C THR A 80 -10.65 -4.83 2.89
N ASP A 81 -9.92 -4.47 1.85
CA ASP A 81 -9.92 -5.15 0.57
C ASP A 81 -9.02 -6.39 0.56
N VAL A 82 -9.16 -7.19 -0.47
CA VAL A 82 -8.40 -8.41 -0.70
C VAL A 82 -8.13 -8.60 -2.18
N VAL A 83 -7.01 -9.23 -2.54
CA VAL A 83 -6.69 -9.52 -3.95
C VAL A 83 -7.74 -10.43 -4.61
N PRO A 84 -7.93 -10.34 -5.94
CA PRO A 84 -8.84 -11.19 -6.69
C PRO A 84 -8.57 -12.68 -6.53
N VAL A 85 -9.62 -13.48 -6.57
CA VAL A 85 -9.56 -14.96 -6.54
C VAL A 85 -9.79 -15.59 -7.93
N ALA A 86 -10.20 -14.79 -8.90
CA ALA A 86 -10.46 -15.24 -10.26
C ALA A 86 -9.21 -15.86 -10.91
N GLY A 87 -9.36 -17.03 -11.51
CA GLY A 87 -8.26 -17.75 -12.16
C GLY A 87 -7.33 -18.52 -11.20
N GLN A 88 -7.62 -18.52 -9.91
CA GLN A 88 -6.90 -19.31 -8.90
C GLN A 88 -7.63 -20.63 -8.60
N ASP A 89 -6.85 -21.68 -8.33
CA ASP A 89 -7.38 -23.01 -8.00
C ASP A 89 -7.56 -23.17 -6.48
N TRP A 90 -8.78 -22.95 -6.00
CA TRP A 90 -9.15 -23.03 -4.59
C TRP A 90 -9.77 -24.38 -4.25
N ALA A 91 -9.33 -25.01 -3.16
CA ALA A 91 -9.88 -26.28 -2.67
C ALA A 91 -11.29 -26.16 -2.05
N SER A 92 -11.70 -24.92 -1.67
CA SER A 92 -13.01 -24.57 -1.12
C SER A 92 -13.37 -23.14 -1.54
N ASP A 93 -14.61 -22.74 -1.31
CA ASP A 93 -15.01 -21.35 -1.54
C ASP A 93 -14.10 -20.40 -0.74
N PRO A 94 -13.38 -19.45 -1.41
CA PRO A 94 -12.43 -18.54 -0.77
C PRO A 94 -13.07 -17.58 0.24
N PHE A 95 -14.37 -17.33 0.16
CA PHE A 95 -15.12 -16.46 1.06
C PHE A 95 -15.93 -17.21 2.13
N THR A 96 -15.66 -18.50 2.28
CA THR A 96 -16.19 -19.33 3.38
C THR A 96 -15.03 -19.82 4.24
N LEU A 97 -14.92 -19.34 5.47
CA LEU A 97 -13.83 -19.69 6.37
C LEU A 97 -13.82 -21.20 6.64
N ARG A 98 -12.70 -21.85 6.37
CA ARG A 98 -12.50 -23.27 6.66
C ARG A 98 -11.37 -23.43 7.68
N VAL A 99 -11.66 -24.09 8.80
CA VAL A 99 -10.65 -24.41 9.81
C VAL A 99 -10.27 -25.87 9.71
N GLU A 100 -8.97 -26.14 9.58
CA GLU A 100 -8.42 -27.48 9.49
C GLU A 100 -7.12 -27.58 10.29
N GLY A 101 -7.11 -28.44 11.30
CA GLY A 101 -5.96 -28.55 12.21
C GLY A 101 -5.68 -27.25 12.98
N THR A 102 -4.51 -26.68 12.75
CA THR A 102 -4.05 -25.44 13.38
C THR A 102 -4.28 -24.20 12.51
N ARG A 103 -4.95 -24.35 11.33
CA ARG A 103 -5.03 -23.31 10.30
C ARG A 103 -6.46 -22.92 10.00
N ALA A 104 -6.65 -21.65 9.69
CA ALA A 104 -7.84 -21.11 9.09
C ALA A 104 -7.54 -20.71 7.63
N TYR A 105 -8.40 -21.12 6.69
CA TYR A 105 -8.27 -20.90 5.26
C TYR A 105 -9.39 -20.02 4.75
N GLY A 106 -9.06 -19.10 3.87
CA GLY A 106 -9.97 -18.17 3.20
C GLY A 106 -9.24 -16.97 2.65
N ARG A 107 -9.79 -16.27 1.68
CA ARG A 107 -9.17 -15.05 1.15
C ARG A 107 -9.23 -13.94 2.19
N GLY A 108 -8.09 -13.29 2.47
CA GLY A 108 -7.94 -12.22 3.45
C GLY A 108 -7.78 -12.72 4.89
N VAL A 109 -7.70 -14.03 5.15
CA VAL A 109 -7.47 -14.54 6.51
C VAL A 109 -6.11 -14.11 7.05
N CYS A 110 -5.11 -14.03 6.16
CA CYS A 110 -3.76 -13.58 6.44
C CYS A 110 -3.62 -12.10 6.12
N ASP A 111 -4.09 -11.67 4.96
CA ASP A 111 -3.89 -10.33 4.41
C ASP A 111 -5.24 -9.63 4.14
N MET A 112 -5.76 -8.77 5.09
CA MET A 112 -5.33 -8.74 6.48
C MET A 112 -6.54 -8.70 7.44
N LYS A 113 -7.63 -9.41 7.05
CA LYS A 113 -8.86 -9.49 7.87
C LYS A 113 -8.62 -10.16 9.22
N GLY A 114 -7.54 -10.98 9.35
CA GLY A 114 -7.10 -11.55 10.62
C GLY A 114 -6.80 -10.48 11.67
N PHE A 115 -6.07 -9.45 11.30
CA PHE A 115 -5.79 -8.31 12.19
C PHE A 115 -7.06 -7.53 12.53
N ILE A 116 -7.92 -7.25 11.53
CA ILE A 116 -9.21 -6.57 11.76
C ILE A 116 -10.09 -7.39 12.73
N ALA A 117 -10.10 -8.72 12.61
CA ALA A 117 -10.83 -9.61 13.52
C ALA A 117 -10.33 -9.48 14.98
N VAL A 118 -9.02 -9.36 15.17
CA VAL A 118 -8.43 -9.10 16.50
C VAL A 118 -8.80 -7.70 17.00
N ALA A 119 -8.79 -6.68 16.14
CA ALA A 119 -9.21 -5.32 16.50
C ALA A 119 -10.65 -5.29 16.98
N LEU A 120 -11.57 -5.99 16.32
CA LEU A 120 -12.97 -6.13 16.76
C LEU A 120 -13.11 -6.91 18.07
N TRP A 121 -12.33 -7.97 18.24
CA TRP A 121 -12.31 -8.74 19.49
C TRP A 121 -11.79 -7.92 20.68
N LEU A 122 -10.94 -6.94 20.46
CA LEU A 122 -10.44 -6.04 21.51
C LEU A 122 -11.51 -5.06 22.01
N LEU A 123 -12.53 -4.71 21.22
CA LEU A 123 -13.49 -3.65 21.53
C LEU A 123 -14.14 -3.75 22.92
N PRO A 124 -14.65 -4.90 23.40
CA PRO A 124 -15.21 -4.99 24.75
C PRO A 124 -14.22 -4.60 25.85
N ARG A 125 -12.93 -4.92 25.63
CA ARG A 125 -11.86 -4.59 26.58
C ARG A 125 -11.50 -3.11 26.51
N VAL A 126 -11.42 -2.56 25.30
CA VAL A 126 -11.20 -1.13 25.06
C VAL A 126 -12.31 -0.31 25.73
N ALA A 127 -13.57 -0.70 25.55
CA ALA A 127 -14.70 0.01 26.13
C ALA A 127 -14.74 -0.03 27.68
N GLU A 128 -14.25 -1.11 28.30
CA GLU A 128 -14.14 -1.25 29.75
C GLU A 128 -12.86 -0.60 30.32
N ALA A 129 -11.86 -0.35 29.48
CA ALA A 129 -10.56 0.20 29.88
C ALA A 129 -10.68 1.71 30.17
N LYS A 130 -9.82 2.17 31.10
CA LYS A 130 -9.51 3.60 31.25
C LYS A 130 -8.26 3.88 30.44
N LEU A 131 -8.42 4.17 29.17
CA LEU A 131 -7.30 4.49 28.29
C LEU A 131 -6.59 5.75 28.79
N ARG A 132 -5.28 5.74 28.79
CA ARG A 132 -4.45 6.92 29.15
C ARG A 132 -4.26 7.85 27.95
N VAL A 133 -4.26 7.29 26.76
CA VAL A 133 -4.18 7.97 25.47
C VAL A 133 -5.32 7.49 24.58
N PRO A 134 -5.72 8.25 23.56
CA PRO A 134 -6.71 7.79 22.59
C PRO A 134 -6.23 6.55 21.84
N LEU A 135 -7.19 5.71 21.45
CA LEU A 135 -6.97 4.61 20.52
C LEU A 135 -7.81 4.84 19.27
N HIS A 136 -7.15 4.89 18.13
CA HIS A 136 -7.78 5.09 16.85
C HIS A 136 -7.79 3.77 16.06
N PHE A 137 -8.82 3.56 15.28
CA PHE A 137 -8.93 2.47 14.33
C PHE A 137 -9.08 3.05 12.94
N ALA A 138 -8.22 2.63 12.04
CA ALA A 138 -8.20 3.06 10.65
C ALA A 138 -8.43 1.84 9.75
N PHE A 139 -9.47 1.89 8.94
CA PHE A 139 -9.81 0.83 7.99
C PHE A 139 -9.86 1.42 6.59
N SER A 140 -8.91 1.03 5.75
CA SER A 140 -8.76 1.57 4.40
C SER A 140 -9.38 0.67 3.33
N TYR A 141 -9.57 1.21 2.13
CA TYR A 141 -9.94 0.47 0.93
C TYR A 141 -8.82 0.53 -0.10
N ASP A 142 -8.77 -0.46 -1.00
CA ASP A 142 -7.86 -0.50 -2.16
C ASP A 142 -6.37 -0.34 -1.79
N GLU A 143 -5.97 -0.97 -0.71
CA GLU A 143 -4.56 -1.08 -0.34
C GLU A 143 -3.79 -1.88 -1.42
N GLU A 144 -4.33 -3.04 -1.81
CA GLU A 144 -3.77 -4.05 -2.69
C GLU A 144 -3.52 -3.57 -4.13
N ILE A 145 -4.07 -2.43 -4.50
CA ILE A 145 -3.86 -1.80 -5.81
C ILE A 145 -3.07 -0.50 -5.72
N GLY A 146 -2.36 -0.29 -4.60
CA GLY A 146 -1.43 0.82 -4.40
C GLY A 146 -1.80 1.77 -3.28
N CYS A 147 -2.36 1.29 -2.17
CA CYS A 147 -2.73 2.05 -0.97
C CYS A 147 -3.59 3.28 -1.28
N VAL A 148 -4.53 3.13 -2.24
CA VAL A 148 -5.28 4.25 -2.83
C VAL A 148 -6.19 4.95 -1.81
N GLY A 149 -6.74 4.19 -0.86
CA GLY A 149 -7.65 4.70 0.16
C GLY A 149 -6.96 5.51 1.25
N ALA A 150 -5.76 5.12 1.66
CA ALA A 150 -5.09 5.67 2.83
C ALA A 150 -4.84 7.19 2.81
N PRO A 151 -4.51 7.85 1.68
CA PRO A 151 -4.36 9.31 1.66
C PRO A 151 -5.59 10.06 2.17
N SER A 152 -6.79 9.74 1.68
CA SER A 152 -8.02 10.43 2.09
C SER A 152 -8.41 10.15 3.55
N LEU A 153 -8.07 8.97 4.06
CA LEU A 153 -8.24 8.63 5.48
C LEU A 153 -7.29 9.46 6.36
N ILE A 154 -6.04 9.60 5.93
CA ILE A 154 -5.02 10.38 6.63
C ILE A 154 -5.37 11.87 6.62
N GLU A 155 -5.81 12.42 5.49
CA GLU A 155 -6.29 13.79 5.38
C GLU A 155 -7.42 14.09 6.37
N GLU A 156 -8.34 13.14 6.58
CA GLU A 156 -9.45 13.30 7.51
C GLU A 156 -8.99 13.42 8.97
N PHE A 157 -8.04 12.61 9.44
CA PHE A 157 -7.57 12.76 10.82
C PHE A 157 -6.70 14.01 11.01
N VAL A 158 -5.97 14.44 9.97
CA VAL A 158 -5.23 15.71 9.99
C VAL A 158 -6.21 16.88 10.06
N ALA A 159 -7.28 16.88 9.24
CA ALA A 159 -8.30 17.92 9.25
C ALA A 159 -9.02 18.05 10.60
N ARG A 160 -9.12 16.95 11.36
CA ARG A 160 -9.71 16.92 12.71
C ARG A 160 -8.75 17.27 13.84
N ASP A 161 -7.49 17.56 13.54
CA ASP A 161 -6.41 17.78 14.52
C ASP A 161 -6.26 16.64 15.55
N LEU A 162 -6.45 15.39 15.11
CA LEU A 162 -6.32 14.23 15.99
C LEU A 162 -4.86 13.92 16.31
N ALA A 163 -3.94 14.23 15.40
CA ALA A 163 -2.49 14.12 15.53
C ALA A 163 -2.04 12.86 16.31
N PRO A 164 -2.38 11.64 15.85
CA PRO A 164 -1.90 10.43 16.50
C PRO A 164 -0.37 10.41 16.51
N GLU A 165 0.21 9.88 17.58
CA GLU A 165 1.67 9.81 17.72
C GLU A 165 2.24 8.58 17.03
N TYR A 166 1.50 7.46 17.10
CA TYR A 166 1.95 6.17 16.65
C TYR A 166 0.91 5.46 15.77
N ALA A 167 1.40 4.62 14.85
CA ALA A 167 0.55 3.70 14.09
C ALA A 167 1.16 2.30 14.03
N ILE A 168 0.31 1.29 14.19
CA ILE A 168 0.63 -0.10 13.88
C ILE A 168 -0.26 -0.49 12.71
N VAL A 169 0.38 -0.79 11.58
CA VAL A 169 -0.27 -1.38 10.41
C VAL A 169 -0.19 -2.89 10.57
N GLY A 170 -1.33 -3.55 10.55
CA GLY A 170 -1.46 -4.95 10.94
C GLY A 170 -1.19 -5.96 9.84
N GLU A 171 -0.35 -5.61 8.87
CA GLU A 171 0.09 -6.50 7.80
C GLU A 171 0.77 -7.76 8.32
N PRO A 172 0.70 -8.89 7.57
CA PRO A 172 1.23 -10.17 8.02
C PRO A 172 2.75 -10.14 8.15
N SER A 173 3.22 -10.09 9.38
CA SER A 173 4.65 -10.03 9.75
C SER A 173 5.10 -11.18 10.66
N SER A 174 4.25 -12.19 10.86
CA SER A 174 4.47 -13.25 11.86
C SER A 174 4.66 -12.68 13.27
N MET A 175 3.92 -11.60 13.60
CA MET A 175 4.03 -10.84 14.85
C MET A 175 5.44 -10.30 15.14
N ARG A 176 6.25 -10.12 14.10
CA ARG A 176 7.57 -9.46 14.20
C ARG A 176 7.43 -7.98 13.88
N ILE A 177 8.28 -7.17 14.49
CA ILE A 177 8.33 -5.74 14.20
C ILE A 177 9.01 -5.54 12.86
N ILE A 178 8.33 -4.86 11.93
CA ILE A 178 8.91 -4.36 10.69
C ILE A 178 8.93 -2.84 10.82
N ASP A 179 10.13 -2.25 10.83
CA ASP A 179 10.35 -0.82 10.99
C ASP A 179 10.60 -0.10 9.67
N ALA A 180 10.85 -0.85 8.59
CA ALA A 180 11.07 -0.25 7.28
C ALA A 180 10.52 -1.11 6.14
N HIS A 181 9.98 -0.44 5.13
CA HIS A 181 9.64 -1.05 3.85
C HIS A 181 9.98 -0.13 2.69
N LYS A 182 10.22 -0.71 1.50
CA LYS A 182 10.44 0.11 0.30
C LYS A 182 9.17 0.82 -0.12
N GLY A 183 9.33 2.02 -0.72
CA GLY A 183 8.27 2.65 -1.47
C GLY A 183 7.93 1.84 -2.72
N ALA A 184 6.68 1.94 -3.19
CA ALA A 184 6.19 1.26 -4.37
C ALA A 184 5.50 2.26 -5.30
N HIS A 185 6.06 2.44 -6.48
CA HIS A 185 5.58 3.46 -7.41
C HIS A 185 5.37 2.85 -8.78
N ARG A 186 4.27 3.18 -9.42
CA ARG A 186 3.98 2.79 -10.80
C ARG A 186 3.66 4.02 -11.62
N GLY A 187 4.26 4.14 -12.80
CA GLY A 187 3.97 5.23 -13.70
C GLY A 187 3.77 4.78 -15.14
N ARG A 188 3.20 5.68 -15.92
CA ARG A 188 2.96 5.50 -17.34
C ARG A 188 3.52 6.68 -18.11
N VAL A 189 4.21 6.36 -19.21
CA VAL A 189 4.65 7.36 -20.18
C VAL A 189 3.98 7.06 -21.50
N THR A 190 3.22 8.04 -22.02
CA THR A 190 2.58 7.97 -23.33
C THR A 190 3.28 8.94 -24.27
N ILE A 191 3.88 8.41 -25.33
CA ILE A 191 4.60 9.18 -26.36
C ILE A 191 3.75 9.21 -27.62
N THR A 192 3.54 10.42 -28.15
CA THR A 192 2.79 10.65 -29.39
C THR A 192 3.73 11.15 -30.47
N GLY A 193 3.73 10.48 -31.62
CA GLY A 193 4.49 10.81 -32.81
C GLY A 193 3.58 11.23 -33.97
N VAL A 194 4.11 11.13 -35.20
CA VAL A 194 3.39 11.42 -36.44
C VAL A 194 3.51 10.23 -37.40
N PRO A 195 2.40 9.55 -37.72
CA PRO A 195 2.44 8.36 -38.59
C PRO A 195 2.71 8.71 -40.02
N LYS A 196 3.45 7.83 -40.71
CA LYS A 196 3.72 7.84 -42.14
C LYS A 196 3.95 6.43 -42.66
N HIS A 197 3.77 6.21 -43.94
CA HIS A 197 4.18 4.95 -44.58
C HIS A 197 5.71 4.76 -44.38
N GLY A 198 6.16 3.55 -44.07
CA GLY A 198 7.57 3.25 -43.74
C GLY A 198 8.57 3.69 -44.80
N SER A 199 8.19 3.71 -46.13
CA SER A 199 9.02 4.26 -47.19
C SER A 199 9.24 5.78 -47.10
N LEU A 200 8.44 6.48 -46.30
CA LEU A 200 8.50 7.91 -46.04
C LEU A 200 8.80 8.20 -44.57
N ALA A 201 9.59 7.33 -43.92
CA ALA A 201 9.81 7.39 -42.47
C ALA A 201 10.31 8.76 -41.98
N THR A 202 11.14 9.46 -42.78
CA THR A 202 11.64 10.80 -42.43
C THR A 202 10.58 11.93 -42.52
N HIS A 203 9.40 11.66 -43.09
CA HIS A 203 8.25 12.56 -43.12
C HIS A 203 7.30 12.37 -41.91
N GLY A 204 7.61 11.42 -41.04
CA GLY A 204 6.91 11.15 -39.78
C GLY A 204 7.81 11.32 -38.58
N VAL A 205 7.25 11.11 -37.38
CA VAL A 205 7.96 11.08 -36.11
C VAL A 205 7.60 9.78 -35.40
N ASN A 206 8.61 8.94 -35.13
CA ASN A 206 8.41 7.61 -34.59
C ASN A 206 8.37 7.62 -33.05
N ALA A 207 7.20 7.39 -32.47
CA ALA A 207 6.99 7.31 -31.03
C ALA A 207 7.75 6.12 -30.37
N VAL A 208 7.87 4.98 -31.08
CA VAL A 208 8.59 3.81 -30.57
C VAL A 208 10.10 4.07 -30.47
N ALA A 209 10.66 4.88 -31.38
CA ALA A 209 12.08 5.26 -31.27
C ALA A 209 12.34 6.12 -30.02
N ALA A 210 11.46 7.09 -29.73
CA ALA A 210 11.55 7.88 -28.51
C ALA A 210 11.26 7.05 -27.23
N ALA A 211 10.43 6.03 -27.32
CA ALA A 211 10.24 5.06 -26.23
C ALA A 211 11.53 4.31 -25.90
N GLY A 212 12.34 3.96 -26.92
CA GLY A 212 13.67 3.37 -26.74
C GLY A 212 14.63 4.29 -25.98
N GLU A 213 14.60 5.59 -26.28
CA GLU A 213 15.39 6.61 -25.60
C GLU A 213 14.99 6.71 -24.10
N PHE A 214 13.68 6.74 -23.83
CA PHE A 214 13.18 6.72 -22.45
C PHE A 214 13.58 5.45 -21.69
N ILE A 215 13.50 4.27 -22.31
CA ILE A 215 13.89 3.01 -21.68
C ILE A 215 15.40 3.05 -21.32
N THR A 216 16.25 3.57 -22.20
CA THR A 216 17.70 3.70 -21.93
C THR A 216 17.92 4.60 -20.72
N PHE A 217 17.36 5.80 -20.73
CA PHE A 217 17.44 6.74 -19.60
C PHE A 217 16.96 6.07 -18.28
N PHE A 218 15.82 5.37 -18.33
CA PHE A 218 15.24 4.76 -17.14
C PHE A 218 16.13 3.62 -16.60
N THR A 219 16.73 2.85 -17.49
CA THR A 219 17.70 1.79 -17.13
C THR A 219 18.95 2.39 -16.51
N ASP A 220 19.53 3.44 -17.13
CA ASP A 220 20.71 4.14 -16.60
C ASP A 220 20.42 4.71 -15.19
N MET A 221 19.22 5.23 -14.97
CA MET A 221 18.81 5.70 -13.64
C MET A 221 18.73 4.57 -12.61
N ALA A 222 18.25 3.38 -13.01
CA ALA A 222 18.17 2.22 -12.13
C ALA A 222 19.57 1.65 -11.83
N ASP A 223 20.45 1.60 -12.82
CA ASP A 223 21.85 1.17 -12.70
C ASP A 223 22.62 2.11 -11.76
N GLU A 224 22.39 3.43 -11.84
CA GLU A 224 22.97 4.41 -10.90
C GLU A 224 22.58 4.10 -9.45
N TRP A 225 21.31 3.73 -9.18
CA TRP A 225 20.91 3.32 -7.83
C TRP A 225 21.61 2.04 -7.36
N GLU A 226 21.86 1.09 -8.26
CA GLU A 226 22.57 -0.14 -7.95
C GLU A 226 24.06 0.11 -7.70
N GLU A 227 24.70 1.01 -8.47
CA GLU A 227 26.14 1.27 -8.40
C GLU A 227 26.51 2.33 -7.35
N GLU A 228 25.71 3.38 -7.20
CA GLU A 228 26.02 4.55 -6.39
C GLU A 228 25.14 4.70 -5.12
N GLY A 229 24.03 3.96 -5.05
CA GLY A 229 23.09 4.01 -3.93
C GLY A 229 22.11 5.19 -3.99
N PRO A 230 21.54 5.59 -2.86
CA PRO A 230 21.90 5.21 -1.48
C PRO A 230 21.69 3.73 -1.16
N PHE A 231 22.46 3.21 -0.17
CA PHE A 231 22.40 1.81 0.25
C PHE A 231 21.86 1.67 1.69
N ASP A 232 21.11 0.59 1.92
CA ASP A 232 20.73 0.11 3.24
C ASP A 232 20.84 -1.42 3.25
N GLU A 233 21.91 -1.93 3.87
CA GLU A 233 22.27 -3.35 3.90
C GLU A 233 21.28 -4.23 4.70
N ALA A 234 20.34 -3.63 5.41
CA ALA A 234 19.31 -4.38 6.12
C ALA A 234 18.16 -4.84 5.20
N PHE A 235 18.05 -4.28 3.98
CA PHE A 235 17.14 -4.79 2.95
C PHE A 235 17.81 -5.92 2.14
N ILE A 236 17.03 -6.91 1.70
CA ILE A 236 17.49 -7.98 0.80
C ILE A 236 18.11 -7.42 -0.48
N ILE A 237 17.50 -6.37 -1.05
CA ILE A 237 18.06 -5.56 -2.13
C ILE A 237 18.42 -4.21 -1.51
N PRO A 238 19.70 -3.89 -1.31
CA PRO A 238 20.13 -2.76 -0.47
C PRO A 238 19.97 -1.38 -1.11
N HIS A 239 19.49 -1.28 -2.33
CA HIS A 239 19.31 -0.04 -3.10
C HIS A 239 17.91 0.08 -3.66
N SER A 240 17.54 1.26 -4.19
CA SER A 240 16.30 1.43 -4.95
C SER A 240 16.40 0.69 -6.28
N THR A 241 15.26 0.23 -6.80
CA THR A 241 15.20 -0.47 -8.10
C THR A 241 14.14 0.13 -8.99
N GLY A 242 14.35 0.07 -10.31
CA GLY A 242 13.37 0.53 -11.29
C GLY A 242 13.41 -0.32 -12.55
N SER A 243 12.25 -0.52 -13.17
CA SER A 243 12.18 -1.23 -14.45
C SER A 243 10.97 -0.82 -15.28
N VAL A 244 11.15 -0.72 -16.60
CA VAL A 244 10.03 -0.59 -17.54
C VAL A 244 9.57 -2.00 -17.90
N ASN A 245 8.35 -2.37 -17.47
CA ASN A 245 7.87 -3.75 -17.56
C ASN A 245 6.83 -3.96 -18.66
N LEU A 246 6.17 -2.90 -19.12
CA LEU A 246 5.21 -2.96 -20.21
C LEU A 246 5.57 -1.94 -21.28
N VAL A 247 5.57 -2.38 -22.54
CA VAL A 247 5.76 -1.51 -23.71
C VAL A 247 4.78 -1.94 -24.78
N ASN A 248 3.94 -1.01 -25.19
CA ASN A 248 3.01 -1.19 -26.32
C ASN A 248 3.21 -0.04 -27.31
N GLY A 249 3.44 -0.34 -28.58
CA GLY A 249 3.64 0.73 -29.58
C GLY A 249 3.59 0.26 -31.02
N GLY A 250 3.22 1.20 -31.89
CA GLY A 250 3.09 0.93 -33.31
C GLY A 250 1.83 0.12 -33.67
N LEU A 251 1.49 0.09 -34.96
CA LEU A 251 0.33 -0.63 -35.47
C LEU A 251 0.72 -1.70 -36.50
N GLN A 252 1.65 -1.36 -37.40
CA GLN A 252 2.12 -2.25 -38.47
C GLN A 252 3.60 -1.98 -38.76
N TYR A 253 4.35 -3.00 -39.17
CA TYR A 253 5.79 -2.90 -39.44
C TYR A 253 6.16 -1.87 -40.54
N ASN A 254 5.24 -1.54 -41.43
CA ASN A 254 5.42 -0.59 -42.54
C ASN A 254 4.80 0.78 -42.28
N ILE A 255 4.41 1.09 -41.06
CA ILE A 255 3.89 2.41 -40.63
C ILE A 255 4.77 2.94 -39.51
N VAL A 256 5.24 4.18 -39.60
CA VAL A 256 5.91 4.91 -38.52
C VAL A 256 4.96 4.99 -37.33
N ALA A 257 5.39 4.56 -36.18
CA ALA A 257 4.56 4.44 -35.00
C ALA A 257 4.07 5.82 -34.52
N GLU A 258 2.76 5.98 -34.46
CA GLU A 258 2.10 7.20 -33.94
C GLU A 258 2.11 7.25 -32.42
N GLN A 259 2.06 6.11 -31.75
CA GLN A 259 2.00 6.06 -30.30
C GLN A 259 2.89 4.95 -29.73
N ALA A 260 3.45 5.22 -28.57
CA ALA A 260 4.03 4.24 -27.68
C ALA A 260 3.58 4.52 -26.23
N VAL A 261 3.25 3.45 -25.49
CA VAL A 261 2.85 3.50 -24.08
C VAL A 261 3.76 2.57 -23.31
N LEU A 262 4.39 3.11 -22.28
CA LEU A 262 5.28 2.38 -21.38
C LEU A 262 4.72 2.42 -19.96
N GLU A 263 4.84 1.34 -19.23
CA GLU A 263 4.60 1.34 -17.79
C GLU A 263 5.85 0.84 -17.05
N TYR A 264 6.17 1.53 -15.97
CA TYR A 264 7.33 1.25 -15.13
C TYR A 264 6.91 1.00 -13.67
N ASP A 265 7.74 0.22 -12.95
CA ASP A 265 7.70 0.02 -11.50
C ASP A 265 9.00 0.55 -10.89
N VAL A 266 8.90 1.24 -9.75
CA VAL A 266 10.02 1.72 -8.95
C VAL A 266 9.83 1.30 -7.51
N ARG A 267 10.87 0.72 -6.91
CA ARG A 267 10.93 0.37 -5.48
C ARG A 267 12.01 1.20 -4.81
N THR A 268 11.60 2.22 -4.05
CA THR A 268 12.55 3.16 -3.45
C THR A 268 12.94 2.73 -2.03
N LEU A 269 14.19 2.97 -1.65
CA LEU A 269 14.53 3.01 -0.23
C LEU A 269 13.76 4.15 0.46
N PRO A 270 13.45 4.07 1.77
CA PRO A 270 12.65 5.09 2.48
C PRO A 270 13.15 6.52 2.34
N ARG A 271 14.48 6.69 2.24
CA ARG A 271 15.12 8.00 2.07
C ARG A 271 15.03 8.58 0.65
N VAL A 272 14.61 7.79 -0.33
CA VAL A 272 14.40 8.23 -1.72
C VAL A 272 12.94 8.61 -1.88
N THR A 273 12.68 9.90 -1.98
CA THR A 273 11.31 10.40 -2.08
C THR A 273 10.72 10.19 -3.48
N THR A 274 9.40 10.08 -3.56
CA THR A 274 8.68 10.00 -4.84
C THR A 274 9.03 11.16 -5.75
N GLU A 275 9.08 12.35 -5.18
CA GLU A 275 9.36 13.59 -5.90
C GLU A 275 10.73 13.55 -6.58
N SER A 276 11.74 13.01 -5.91
CA SER A 276 13.13 13.05 -6.40
C SER A 276 13.34 12.27 -7.72
N PHE A 277 12.73 11.11 -7.89
CA PHE A 277 12.86 10.36 -9.14
C PHE A 277 11.84 10.81 -10.19
N VAL A 278 10.64 11.25 -9.79
CA VAL A 278 9.65 11.83 -10.71
C VAL A 278 10.19 13.08 -11.37
N GLU A 279 10.84 13.98 -10.62
CA GLU A 279 11.50 15.16 -11.17
C GLU A 279 12.63 14.81 -12.17
N ARG A 280 13.35 13.69 -11.96
CA ARG A 280 14.35 13.22 -12.93
C ARG A 280 13.67 12.77 -14.24
N ILE A 281 12.59 12.01 -14.15
CA ILE A 281 11.80 11.56 -15.31
C ILE A 281 11.23 12.78 -16.06
N ASP A 282 10.59 13.71 -15.35
CA ASP A 282 9.97 14.88 -15.97
C ASP A 282 11.00 15.81 -16.61
N ARG A 283 12.20 15.91 -16.03
CA ARG A 283 13.33 16.64 -16.61
C ARG A 283 13.80 15.98 -17.90
N GLU A 284 14.03 14.67 -17.92
CA GLU A 284 14.42 13.94 -19.13
C GLU A 284 13.37 14.11 -20.24
N ILE A 285 12.09 14.01 -19.89
CA ILE A 285 11.01 14.22 -20.84
C ILE A 285 11.04 15.65 -21.40
N SER A 286 11.17 16.66 -20.54
CA SER A 286 11.04 18.06 -20.96
C SER A 286 12.30 18.62 -21.63
N GLU A 287 13.49 18.17 -21.24
CA GLU A 287 14.77 18.71 -21.72
C GLU A 287 15.40 17.89 -22.85
N VAL A 288 15.05 16.60 -22.98
CA VAL A 288 15.66 15.69 -23.96
C VAL A 288 14.64 15.11 -24.92
N ILE A 289 13.66 14.33 -24.43
CA ILE A 289 12.78 13.53 -25.31
C ILE A 289 11.81 14.42 -26.11
N LEU A 290 11.12 15.33 -25.46
CA LEU A 290 10.17 16.21 -26.14
C LEU A 290 10.85 17.18 -27.14
N PRO A 291 11.98 17.81 -26.81
CA PRO A 291 12.74 18.61 -27.78
C PRO A 291 13.23 17.81 -29.01
N ASP A 292 13.66 16.56 -28.83
CA ASP A 292 14.05 15.71 -29.97
C ASP A 292 12.86 15.37 -30.85
N LEU A 293 11.70 14.99 -30.27
CA LEU A 293 10.47 14.78 -31.03
C LEU A 293 10.06 16.01 -31.83
N GLN A 294 10.14 17.20 -31.23
CA GLN A 294 9.82 18.48 -31.89
C GLN A 294 10.83 18.80 -33.01
N ALA A 295 12.11 18.52 -32.82
CA ALA A 295 13.14 18.70 -33.85
C ALA A 295 12.92 17.76 -35.04
N ARG A 296 12.55 16.49 -34.78
CA ARG A 296 12.18 15.53 -35.83
C ARG A 296 10.92 15.97 -36.57
N ALA A 297 9.91 16.52 -35.87
CA ALA A 297 8.69 17.08 -36.48
C ALA A 297 9.02 18.28 -37.38
N ALA A 298 9.80 19.23 -36.92
CA ALA A 298 10.22 20.39 -37.69
C ALA A 298 11.03 19.99 -38.94
N ARG A 299 11.86 18.94 -38.84
CA ARG A 299 12.54 18.36 -40.02
C ARG A 299 11.55 17.76 -41.02
N ALA A 300 10.56 17.01 -40.56
CA ALA A 300 9.52 16.41 -41.38
C ALA A 300 8.67 17.50 -42.09
N GLU A 301 8.35 18.61 -41.42
CA GLU A 301 7.66 19.77 -42.01
C GLU A 301 8.45 20.35 -43.18
N LYS A 302 9.75 20.55 -43.01
CA LYS A 302 10.62 21.05 -44.11
C LYS A 302 10.65 20.10 -45.32
N LEU A 303 10.70 18.77 -45.05
CA LEU A 303 10.75 17.76 -46.11
C LEU A 303 9.42 17.63 -46.87
N THR A 304 8.30 17.88 -46.20
CA THR A 304 6.96 17.74 -46.77
C THR A 304 6.36 19.04 -47.32
N GLY A 305 6.96 20.19 -47.02
CA GLY A 305 6.40 21.51 -47.30
C GLY A 305 5.18 21.83 -46.43
N ALA A 306 5.01 21.14 -45.30
CA ALA A 306 3.96 21.44 -44.34
C ALA A 306 4.21 22.78 -43.62
N GLU A 307 3.13 23.39 -43.12
CA GLU A 307 3.26 24.64 -42.37
C GLU A 307 4.12 24.44 -41.10
N PRO A 308 5.04 25.39 -40.80
CA PRO A 308 5.86 25.35 -39.60
C PRO A 308 5.00 25.21 -38.31
N GLY A 309 5.33 24.25 -37.45
CA GLY A 309 4.62 23.95 -36.20
C GLY A 309 3.41 23.01 -36.35
N SER A 310 2.99 22.68 -37.58
CA SER A 310 1.81 21.83 -37.83
C SER A 310 2.01 20.38 -37.40
N LEU A 311 3.21 19.82 -37.52
CA LEU A 311 3.56 18.49 -37.01
C LEU A 311 4.13 18.56 -35.60
N ALA A 312 4.87 19.62 -35.26
CA ALA A 312 5.42 19.82 -33.91
C ALA A 312 4.32 19.95 -32.85
N SER A 313 3.14 20.47 -33.20
CA SER A 313 1.98 20.51 -32.29
C SER A 313 1.30 19.15 -32.07
N ARG A 314 1.63 18.13 -32.86
CA ARG A 314 1.06 16.78 -32.79
C ARG A 314 1.90 15.82 -31.95
N VAL A 315 3.19 16.11 -31.77
CA VAL A 315 4.07 15.30 -30.96
C VAL A 315 3.96 15.68 -29.50
N GLY A 316 4.12 14.72 -28.60
CA GLY A 316 4.03 14.97 -27.18
C GLY A 316 4.46 13.79 -26.35
N VAL A 317 4.73 14.07 -25.07
CA VAL A 317 4.95 13.07 -24.05
C VAL A 317 4.08 13.41 -22.86
N LYS A 318 3.30 12.43 -22.37
CA LYS A 318 2.52 12.53 -21.14
C LYS A 318 3.09 11.55 -20.13
N HIS A 319 3.44 12.05 -18.97
CA HIS A 319 3.84 11.22 -17.82
C HIS A 319 2.73 11.24 -16.77
N GLU A 320 2.40 10.08 -16.22
CA GLU A 320 1.35 9.88 -15.21
C GLU A 320 1.87 8.95 -14.13
N LEU A 321 1.83 9.40 -12.89
CA LEU A 321 2.08 8.54 -11.74
C LEU A 321 0.77 7.82 -11.39
N LEU A 322 0.73 6.50 -11.56
CA LEU A 322 -0.47 5.66 -11.37
C LEU A 322 -0.63 5.18 -9.94
N ALA A 323 0.50 5.00 -9.22
CA ALA A 323 0.54 4.67 -7.81
C ALA A 323 1.79 5.29 -7.19
N ALA A 324 1.67 5.78 -5.95
CA ALA A 324 2.74 6.41 -5.20
C ALA A 324 2.63 6.06 -3.71
N VAL A 325 3.24 4.95 -3.34
CA VAL A 325 3.32 4.51 -1.95
C VAL A 325 4.71 4.87 -1.42
N PRO A 326 4.83 5.82 -0.48
CA PRO A 326 6.13 6.17 0.09
C PRO A 326 6.69 5.04 0.93
N GLY A 327 8.02 4.93 1.04
CA GLY A 327 8.67 3.97 1.92
C GLY A 327 8.47 4.32 3.40
N LEU A 328 8.47 3.30 4.24
CA LEU A 328 8.56 3.41 5.70
C LEU A 328 10.03 3.34 6.13
N GLY A 329 10.45 4.21 7.02
CA GLY A 329 11.79 4.18 7.63
C GLY A 329 11.73 4.71 9.05
N THR A 330 11.34 3.86 9.99
CA THR A 330 11.32 4.16 11.42
C THR A 330 12.64 3.69 12.02
N GLU A 331 13.25 4.52 12.88
CA GLU A 331 14.53 4.17 13.49
C GLU A 331 14.38 2.97 14.45
N ASP A 332 15.38 2.11 14.49
CA ASP A 332 15.38 0.86 15.30
C ASP A 332 15.13 1.12 16.79
N ASP A 333 15.46 2.31 17.29
CA ASP A 333 15.27 2.73 18.67
C ASP A 333 14.12 3.73 18.87
N ALA A 334 13.26 3.88 17.87
CA ALA A 334 12.10 4.76 17.95
C ALA A 334 11.14 4.38 19.09
N PRO A 335 10.42 5.33 19.70
CA PRO A 335 9.46 5.05 20.77
C PRO A 335 8.47 3.94 20.45
N ILE A 336 7.89 3.90 19.25
CA ILE A 336 6.94 2.85 18.86
C ILE A 336 7.59 1.47 18.79
N VAL A 337 8.85 1.37 18.34
CA VAL A 337 9.60 0.11 18.30
C VAL A 337 9.85 -0.40 19.73
N ARG A 338 10.25 0.48 20.65
CA ARG A 338 10.41 0.12 22.07
C ARG A 338 9.10 -0.34 22.71
N LEU A 339 8.00 0.34 22.42
CA LEU A 339 6.67 -0.05 22.90
C LEU A 339 6.26 -1.42 22.35
N ALA A 340 6.49 -1.67 21.06
CA ALA A 340 6.19 -2.95 20.43
C ALA A 340 7.03 -4.09 21.03
N HIS A 341 8.31 -3.87 21.29
CA HIS A 341 9.17 -4.83 22.03
C HIS A 341 8.62 -5.18 23.41
N GLU A 342 8.16 -4.16 24.15
CA GLU A 342 7.55 -4.37 25.47
C GLU A 342 6.27 -5.22 25.37
N TRP A 343 5.42 -4.92 24.39
CA TRP A 343 4.13 -5.62 24.22
C TRP A 343 4.30 -7.05 23.72
N LEU A 344 5.25 -7.28 22.81
CA LEU A 344 5.56 -8.61 22.27
C LEU A 344 6.43 -9.44 23.24
N GLY A 345 7.10 -8.80 24.20
CA GLY A 345 8.01 -9.46 25.12
C GLY A 345 9.28 -9.99 24.43
N THR A 346 9.73 -9.34 23.36
CA THR A 346 10.92 -9.70 22.57
C THR A 346 11.92 -8.55 22.51
N ASN A 347 13.17 -8.88 22.20
CA ASN A 347 14.23 -7.92 21.88
C ASN A 347 14.88 -8.25 20.51
N ASP A 348 14.17 -8.99 19.67
CA ASP A 348 14.66 -9.33 18.33
C ASP A 348 14.78 -8.03 17.49
N ALA A 349 15.83 -7.90 16.71
CA ALA A 349 16.00 -6.75 15.85
C ALA A 349 14.81 -6.62 14.89
N PRO A 350 14.29 -5.40 14.64
CA PRO A 350 13.27 -5.16 13.65
C PRO A 350 13.70 -5.64 12.27
N GLN A 351 12.73 -5.96 11.42
CA GLN A 351 12.97 -6.45 10.07
C GLN A 351 12.62 -5.37 9.03
N LYS A 352 13.24 -5.48 7.87
CA LYS A 352 12.96 -4.64 6.70
C LYS A 352 12.43 -5.47 5.54
N VAL A 353 11.43 -4.96 4.83
CA VAL A 353 10.76 -5.67 3.74
C VAL A 353 10.77 -4.88 2.45
N THR A 354 10.65 -5.57 1.33
CA THR A 354 10.74 -4.96 -0.01
C THR A 354 9.37 -4.59 -0.62
N TYR A 355 8.28 -5.09 -0.06
CA TYR A 355 6.93 -4.65 -0.45
C TYR A 355 6.54 -3.34 0.24
N GLY A 356 5.59 -2.60 -0.33
CA GLY A 356 5.06 -1.36 0.25
C GLY A 356 3.78 -1.62 1.00
N THR A 357 3.49 -0.79 2.01
CA THR A 357 2.22 -0.77 2.75
C THR A 357 1.80 0.66 3.03
N GLU A 358 0.62 0.88 3.59
CA GLU A 358 0.17 2.22 3.98
C GLU A 358 0.95 2.84 5.16
N ALA A 359 1.84 2.08 5.84
CA ALA A 359 2.63 2.60 6.96
C ALA A 359 3.54 3.78 6.57
N GLY A 360 4.09 3.77 5.35
CA GLY A 360 4.85 4.90 4.84
C GLY A 360 4.01 6.18 4.66
N GLN A 361 2.72 6.04 4.35
CA GLN A 361 1.81 7.17 4.23
C GLN A 361 1.48 7.79 5.61
N PHE A 362 1.28 6.96 6.64
CA PHE A 362 1.17 7.42 8.02
C PHE A 362 2.43 8.16 8.48
N GLN A 363 3.62 7.60 8.21
CA GLN A 363 4.88 8.24 8.56
C GLN A 363 5.07 9.60 7.85
N ARG A 364 4.71 9.69 6.56
CA ARG A 364 4.74 10.95 5.82
C ARG A 364 3.83 12.03 6.42
N ALA A 365 2.74 11.63 7.07
CA ALA A 365 1.85 12.51 7.82
C ALA A 365 2.35 12.85 9.24
N GLY A 366 3.54 12.42 9.62
CA GLY A 366 4.14 12.71 10.93
C GLY A 366 3.76 11.70 12.03
N VAL A 367 3.18 10.56 11.67
CA VAL A 367 2.82 9.49 12.60
C VAL A 367 3.94 8.44 12.59
N GLU A 368 4.63 8.23 13.71
CA GLU A 368 5.67 7.23 13.83
C GLU A 368 5.05 5.83 13.71
N SER A 369 5.46 5.06 12.69
CA SER A 369 4.74 3.87 12.25
C SER A 369 5.62 2.63 12.21
N ILE A 370 5.02 1.48 12.49
CA ILE A 370 5.60 0.15 12.27
C ILE A 370 4.56 -0.78 11.67
N ILE A 371 5.02 -1.90 11.13
CA ILE A 371 4.16 -3.01 10.75
C ILE A 371 4.32 -4.11 11.81
N CYS A 372 3.18 -4.61 12.30
CA CYS A 372 3.15 -5.77 13.18
C CYS A 372 1.76 -6.40 13.15
N GLY A 373 1.64 -7.58 12.55
CA GLY A 373 0.37 -8.28 12.43
C GLY A 373 0.53 -9.79 12.34
N PRO A 374 -0.59 -10.52 12.50
CA PRO A 374 -0.62 -11.97 12.49
C PRO A 374 -0.56 -12.51 11.05
N GLY A 375 0.03 -13.69 10.88
CA GLY A 375 0.23 -14.33 9.59
C GLY A 375 1.59 -14.02 8.96
N ASP A 376 1.90 -14.71 7.89
CA ASP A 376 3.14 -14.56 7.14
C ASP A 376 2.82 -14.16 5.70
N ILE A 377 3.47 -13.12 5.19
CA ILE A 377 3.23 -12.59 3.84
C ILE A 377 3.40 -13.66 2.74
N ALA A 378 4.19 -14.70 2.96
CA ALA A 378 4.34 -15.80 2.03
C ALA A 378 3.05 -16.63 1.82
N GLN A 379 2.04 -16.47 2.70
CA GLN A 379 0.74 -17.12 2.63
C GLN A 379 -0.30 -16.29 1.90
N ALA A 380 -0.05 -14.99 1.78
CA ALA A 380 -0.92 -14.02 1.10
C ALA A 380 -0.95 -14.23 -0.42
N HIS A 381 -1.97 -13.69 -1.09
CA HIS A 381 -2.13 -13.61 -2.55
C HIS A 381 -2.20 -14.96 -3.29
N SER A 382 -1.99 -16.08 -2.60
CA SER A 382 -2.01 -17.44 -3.17
C SER A 382 -3.39 -18.08 -3.06
N PRO A 383 -3.73 -19.07 -3.93
CA PRO A 383 -4.90 -19.89 -3.70
C PRO A 383 -4.74 -20.69 -2.40
N ASN A 384 -5.87 -20.92 -1.70
CA ASN A 384 -5.87 -21.53 -0.38
C ASN A 384 -5.05 -20.75 0.68
N GLU A 385 -5.08 -19.44 0.59
CA GLU A 385 -4.53 -18.54 1.63
C GLU A 385 -4.96 -19.03 3.02
N TRP A 386 -4.03 -18.99 3.97
CA TRP A 386 -4.26 -19.48 5.31
C TRP A 386 -3.49 -18.69 6.37
N ILE A 387 -3.96 -18.79 7.61
CA ILE A 387 -3.28 -18.25 8.79
C ILE A 387 -3.20 -19.32 9.89
N GLU A 388 -2.08 -19.38 10.61
CA GLU A 388 -2.00 -20.20 11.81
C GLU A 388 -2.88 -19.59 12.92
N LEU A 389 -3.72 -20.40 13.54
CA LEU A 389 -4.57 -19.98 14.66
C LEU A 389 -3.74 -19.46 15.85
N GLU A 390 -2.50 -19.93 16.00
CA GLU A 390 -1.57 -19.43 17.01
C GLU A 390 -1.22 -17.95 16.79
N GLN A 391 -1.01 -17.54 15.54
CA GLN A 391 -0.70 -16.15 15.21
C GLN A 391 -1.82 -15.18 15.61
N LEU A 392 -3.09 -15.60 15.45
CA LEU A 392 -4.23 -14.83 15.94
C LEU A 392 -4.20 -14.72 17.48
N ARG A 393 -3.86 -15.82 18.20
CA ARG A 393 -3.75 -15.79 19.66
C ARG A 393 -2.59 -14.91 20.14
N GLU A 394 -1.46 -14.95 19.47
CA GLU A 394 -0.32 -14.06 19.75
C GLU A 394 -0.74 -12.59 19.59
N CYS A 395 -1.42 -12.26 18.50
CA CYS A 395 -1.94 -10.92 18.24
C CYS A 395 -2.97 -10.50 19.31
N GLU A 396 -3.89 -11.40 19.70
CA GLU A 396 -4.83 -11.17 20.82
C GLU A 396 -4.12 -10.85 22.15
N GLY A 397 -2.96 -11.46 22.37
CA GLY A 397 -2.16 -11.30 23.59
C GLY A 397 -1.25 -10.06 23.60
N THR A 398 -0.95 -9.50 22.45
CA THR A 398 0.04 -8.43 22.26
C THR A 398 -0.42 -7.10 22.86
N PHE A 399 -1.68 -6.72 22.63
CA PHE A 399 -2.14 -5.41 23.10
C PHE A 399 -2.44 -5.44 24.60
N PRO A 400 -1.79 -4.57 25.43
CA PRO A 400 -1.87 -4.62 26.89
C PRO A 400 -3.18 -4.07 27.47
N ILE A 401 -4.30 -4.30 26.82
CA ILE A 401 -5.65 -3.86 27.25
C ILE A 401 -6.19 -4.89 28.26
N LYS A 402 -5.98 -4.66 29.55
CA LYS A 402 -6.39 -5.60 30.63
C LYS A 402 -7.82 -5.33 31.11
N ARG A 403 -8.63 -6.42 31.28
CA ARG A 403 -9.91 -6.35 32.01
C ARG A 403 -9.71 -5.91 33.44
N LYS A 404 -10.66 -5.13 33.99
CA LYS A 404 -10.80 -4.93 35.45
C LYS A 404 -11.08 -6.27 36.13
N GLY A 405 -10.07 -6.84 36.82
CA GLY A 405 -10.28 -8.05 37.62
C GLY A 405 -9.03 -8.93 37.64
N ASN A 406 -8.06 -8.52 38.30
CA ASN A 406 -6.95 -9.11 39.03
C ASN A 406 -5.70 -8.24 38.89
N ASN A 407 -5.39 -7.59 40.06
CA ASN A 407 -4.13 -6.87 40.32
C ASN A 407 -3.71 -5.77 39.33
N GLY A 408 -4.32 -4.61 39.47
CA GLY A 408 -3.79 -3.26 39.40
C GLY A 408 -2.49 -2.97 38.62
N LYS A 409 -2.41 -3.31 37.31
CA LYS A 409 -1.46 -2.66 36.43
C LYS A 409 -2.21 -2.04 35.24
N THR A 410 -2.21 -0.73 35.21
CA THR A 410 -2.77 0.13 34.19
C THR A 410 -1.87 0.06 32.96
N ILE A 411 -2.49 0.15 31.76
CA ILE A 411 -1.75 0.39 30.51
C ILE A 411 -0.90 1.64 30.70
N SER A 412 0.41 1.46 30.65
CA SER A 412 1.37 2.56 30.49
C SER A 412 1.84 2.55 29.05
N ALA A 413 1.17 3.28 28.19
CA ALA A 413 1.78 3.90 27.02
C ALA A 413 2.03 5.35 27.36
#